data_e1e76405bb28a6ec408c9e0aeffbbe37
#
_entry.id   e1e76405bb28a6ec408c9e0aeffbbe37
#
_cell.length_a   1.000
_cell.length_b   1.000
_cell.length_c   1.000
_cell.angle_alpha   90.00
_cell.angle_beta   90.00
_cell.angle_gamma   90.00
#
_symmetry.space_group_name_H-M   'P 1'
#
loop_
_entity.id
_entity.type
_entity.pdbx_description
1 polymer ?
#
loop_
_entity_poly.entity_id
_entity_poly.type
_entity_poly.pdbx_seq_one_letter_code
_entity_poly.pdbx_strand_id
1 'polypeptide(L)'
;TRALLGQELEIRLHELNEAWHAASLERIFIENKLYQLIEGCKTREAAYEAVDEGLAPFKKLLRREVTFDDVQRLTELKFIRISRFDSERADNEIKAIEAEIERVRYDLDHLTDYAVAYYERIREKYGKGRERRTELRSFDTIEAAKVAVTNAKLYVDRAEGFFGIGKSMKDAEFVCDCSDIDDVIVFTKDGRYIITKVSDKAFFDKNIYYIGVFK
;
A
#
# COMPACT_ATOMS: atom_id res chain seq x y z
N THR A 1 3.07 0.38 6.74
CA THR A 1 2.17 -0.69 6.26
C THR A 1 1.99 -1.79 7.29
N ARG A 2 3.06 -2.47 7.78
CA ARG A 2 2.96 -3.51 8.82
C ARG A 2 2.19 -3.04 10.07
N ALA A 3 2.48 -1.85 10.57
CA ALA A 3 1.77 -1.26 11.71
C ALA A 3 0.26 -1.10 11.45
N LEU A 4 -0.14 -0.65 10.27
CA LEU A 4 -1.55 -0.51 9.89
C LEU A 4 -2.26 -1.86 9.80
N LEU A 5 -1.62 -2.88 9.22
CA LEU A 5 -2.16 -4.24 9.18
C LEU A 5 -2.31 -4.82 10.60
N GLY A 6 -1.38 -4.52 11.52
CA GLY A 6 -1.50 -4.90 12.92
C GLY A 6 -2.71 -4.22 13.60
N GLN A 7 -2.89 -2.91 13.41
CA GLN A 7 -4.05 -2.19 13.93
C GLN A 7 -5.38 -2.72 13.38
N GLU A 8 -5.43 -3.07 12.09
CA GLU A 8 -6.60 -3.69 11.46
C GLU A 8 -6.95 -5.04 12.13
N LEU A 9 -5.95 -5.88 12.37
CA LEU A 9 -6.13 -7.15 13.06
C LEU A 9 -6.54 -6.97 14.52
N GLU A 10 -6.00 -5.97 15.24
CA GLU A 10 -6.41 -5.65 16.61
C GLU A 10 -7.88 -5.22 16.67
N ILE A 11 -8.32 -4.36 15.76
CA ILE A 11 -9.73 -3.94 15.64
C ILE A 11 -10.60 -5.17 15.34
N ARG A 12 -10.18 -6.02 14.39
CA ARG A 12 -10.91 -7.24 14.06
C ARG A 12 -11.01 -8.19 15.25
N LEU A 13 -9.94 -8.35 16.02
CA LEU A 13 -9.94 -9.17 17.23
C LEU A 13 -10.91 -8.63 18.27
N HIS A 14 -10.98 -7.31 18.44
CA HIS A 14 -11.94 -6.68 19.33
C HIS A 14 -13.38 -6.93 18.88
N GLU A 15 -13.70 -6.72 17.60
CA GLU A 15 -15.03 -7.00 17.04
C GLU A 15 -15.46 -8.46 17.22
N LEU A 16 -14.54 -9.39 16.99
CA LEU A 16 -14.81 -10.84 17.18
C LEU A 16 -15.06 -11.19 18.65
N ASN A 17 -14.32 -10.59 19.59
CA ASN A 17 -14.56 -10.80 21.01
C ASN A 17 -15.91 -10.24 21.44
N GLU A 18 -16.33 -9.07 20.93
CA GLU A 18 -17.67 -8.53 21.18
C GLU A 18 -18.77 -9.40 20.56
N ALA A 19 -18.57 -9.89 19.33
CA ALA A 19 -19.51 -10.81 18.69
C ALA A 19 -19.64 -12.14 19.49
N TRP A 20 -18.51 -12.70 19.94
CA TRP A 20 -18.49 -13.89 20.79
C TRP A 20 -19.24 -13.67 22.10
N HIS A 21 -19.00 -12.52 22.75
CA HIS A 21 -19.67 -12.17 24.01
C HIS A 21 -21.18 -12.04 23.83
N ALA A 22 -21.62 -11.34 22.78
CA ALA A 22 -23.04 -11.17 22.46
C ALA A 22 -23.74 -12.52 22.16
N ALA A 23 -23.11 -13.38 21.33
CA ALA A 23 -23.65 -14.69 21.00
C ALA A 23 -23.73 -15.62 22.23
N SER A 24 -22.70 -15.61 23.09
CA SER A 24 -22.66 -16.39 24.32
C SER A 24 -23.71 -15.92 25.33
N LEU A 25 -23.90 -14.63 25.49
CA LEU A 25 -24.95 -14.07 26.35
C LEU A 25 -26.35 -14.39 25.83
N GLU A 26 -26.61 -14.27 24.54
CA GLU A 26 -27.91 -14.64 23.96
C GLU A 26 -28.22 -16.12 24.18
N ARG A 27 -27.23 -16.99 23.96
CA ARG A 27 -27.33 -18.40 24.19
C ARG A 27 -27.68 -18.70 25.66
N ILE A 28 -26.91 -18.15 26.63
CA ILE A 28 -27.14 -18.33 28.06
C ILE A 28 -28.54 -17.85 28.45
N PHE A 29 -28.94 -16.67 27.95
CA PHE A 29 -30.24 -16.08 28.25
C PHE A 29 -31.43 -16.96 27.79
N ILE A 30 -31.34 -17.57 26.60
CA ILE A 30 -32.40 -18.37 26.03
C ILE A 30 -32.39 -19.78 26.60
N GLU A 31 -31.23 -20.47 26.68
CA GLU A 31 -31.11 -21.84 27.17
C GLU A 31 -31.54 -22.00 28.66
N ASN A 32 -31.15 -20.99 29.47
CA ASN A 32 -31.51 -20.98 30.88
C ASN A 32 -32.86 -20.34 31.17
N LYS A 33 -33.61 -19.97 30.09
CA LYS A 33 -34.96 -19.40 30.19
C LYS A 33 -35.01 -18.10 31.02
N LEU A 34 -33.94 -17.34 31.05
CA LEU A 34 -33.86 -16.08 31.83
C LEU A 34 -34.91 -15.06 31.42
N TYR A 35 -35.40 -15.15 30.18
CA TYR A 35 -36.51 -14.33 29.70
C TYR A 35 -37.80 -14.49 30.51
N GLN A 36 -37.98 -15.61 31.22
CA GLN A 36 -39.16 -15.84 32.09
C GLN A 36 -39.13 -14.95 33.33
N LEU A 37 -37.94 -14.53 33.78
CA LEU A 37 -37.81 -13.62 34.92
C LEU A 37 -38.45 -12.27 34.66
N ILE A 38 -38.55 -11.86 33.39
CA ILE A 38 -39.13 -10.57 32.94
C ILE A 38 -40.67 -10.57 33.11
N GLU A 39 -41.34 -11.74 32.99
CA GLU A 39 -42.81 -11.85 33.05
C GLU A 39 -43.42 -11.36 34.39
N GLY A 40 -42.63 -11.42 35.46
CA GLY A 40 -43.07 -10.95 36.80
C GLY A 40 -42.79 -9.46 37.06
N CYS A 41 -42.06 -8.79 36.20
CA CYS A 41 -41.59 -7.41 36.43
C CYS A 41 -42.62 -6.38 36.00
N LYS A 42 -42.86 -5.38 36.84
CA LYS A 42 -43.82 -4.29 36.56
C LYS A 42 -43.16 -3.08 35.88
N THR A 43 -41.86 -2.94 36.01
CA THR A 43 -41.07 -1.83 35.40
C THR A 43 -39.91 -2.36 34.58
N ARG A 44 -39.37 -1.52 33.71
CA ARG A 44 -38.20 -1.88 32.90
C ARG A 44 -36.96 -2.07 33.77
N GLU A 45 -36.79 -1.23 34.76
CA GLU A 45 -35.65 -1.27 35.70
C GLU A 45 -35.63 -2.59 36.45
N ALA A 46 -36.79 -3.03 36.96
CA ALA A 46 -36.92 -4.31 37.64
C ALA A 46 -36.61 -5.49 36.70
N ALA A 47 -36.98 -5.40 35.42
CA ALA A 47 -36.65 -6.42 34.43
C ALA A 47 -35.13 -6.48 34.16
N TYR A 48 -34.43 -5.35 34.11
CA TYR A 48 -32.98 -5.32 33.94
C TYR A 48 -32.24 -5.91 35.14
N GLU A 49 -32.67 -5.55 36.38
CA GLU A 49 -32.11 -6.12 37.60
C GLU A 49 -32.32 -7.62 37.67
N ALA A 50 -33.52 -8.12 37.38
CA ALA A 50 -33.84 -9.53 37.37
C ALA A 50 -32.99 -10.34 36.36
N VAL A 51 -32.74 -9.78 35.17
CA VAL A 51 -31.90 -10.42 34.17
C VAL A 51 -30.41 -10.37 34.57
N ASP A 52 -29.91 -9.26 35.14
CA ASP A 52 -28.52 -9.20 35.62
C ASP A 52 -28.26 -10.17 36.77
N GLU A 53 -29.19 -10.26 37.72
CA GLU A 53 -29.13 -11.29 38.81
C GLU A 53 -29.19 -12.71 38.25
N GLY A 54 -30.06 -12.98 37.28
CA GLY A 54 -30.16 -14.27 36.61
C GLY A 54 -28.89 -14.67 35.85
N LEU A 55 -28.15 -13.68 35.34
CA LEU A 55 -26.86 -13.90 34.67
C LEU A 55 -25.68 -14.09 35.65
N ALA A 56 -25.82 -13.76 36.93
CA ALA A 56 -24.73 -13.78 37.92
C ALA A 56 -23.97 -15.14 37.96
N PRO A 57 -24.61 -16.33 37.93
CA PRO A 57 -23.90 -17.63 37.92
C PRO A 57 -23.03 -17.82 36.67
N PHE A 58 -23.39 -17.16 35.54
CA PHE A 58 -22.78 -17.39 34.23
C PHE A 58 -21.72 -16.34 33.90
N LYS A 59 -21.61 -15.23 34.66
CA LYS A 59 -20.62 -14.15 34.44
C LYS A 59 -19.19 -14.67 34.35
N LYS A 60 -18.86 -15.74 35.05
CA LYS A 60 -17.54 -16.41 35.03
C LYS A 60 -17.20 -17.12 33.72
N LEU A 61 -18.18 -17.45 32.90
CA LEU A 61 -18.02 -18.11 31.60
C LEU A 61 -17.74 -17.11 30.48
N LEU A 62 -17.90 -15.82 30.76
CA LEU A 62 -17.78 -14.74 29.79
C LEU A 62 -16.35 -14.17 29.78
N ARG A 63 -15.94 -13.60 28.66
CA ARG A 63 -14.58 -13.01 28.48
C ARG A 63 -14.45 -11.59 29.05
N ARG A 64 -15.56 -10.88 29.21
CA ARG A 64 -15.63 -9.55 29.85
C ARG A 64 -16.85 -9.46 30.74
N GLU A 65 -16.88 -8.39 31.53
CA GLU A 65 -18.03 -8.10 32.38
C GLU A 65 -19.28 -7.75 31.55
N VAL A 66 -20.43 -8.14 32.08
CA VAL A 66 -21.74 -7.82 31.50
C VAL A 66 -22.04 -6.36 31.78
N THR A 67 -22.32 -5.60 30.74
CA THR A 67 -22.68 -4.17 30.85
C THR A 67 -24.20 -4.00 30.86
N PHE A 68 -24.63 -2.80 31.26
CA PHE A 68 -26.05 -2.44 31.19
C PHE A 68 -26.61 -2.55 29.76
N ASP A 69 -25.82 -2.14 28.75
CA ASP A 69 -26.21 -2.24 27.34
C ASP A 69 -26.40 -3.69 26.88
N ASP A 70 -25.62 -4.62 27.42
CA ASP A 70 -25.79 -6.06 27.14
C ASP A 70 -27.13 -6.56 27.71
N VAL A 71 -27.46 -6.18 28.93
CA VAL A 71 -28.72 -6.55 29.58
C VAL A 71 -29.91 -5.94 28.83
N GLN A 72 -29.83 -4.68 28.46
CA GLN A 72 -30.86 -4.01 27.66
C GLN A 72 -31.08 -4.75 26.33
N ARG A 73 -30.01 -5.07 25.62
CA ARG A 73 -30.09 -5.81 24.34
C ARG A 73 -30.76 -7.18 24.50
N LEU A 74 -30.49 -7.89 25.58
CA LEU A 74 -31.13 -9.18 25.87
C LEU A 74 -32.65 -9.02 26.10
N THR A 75 -33.08 -7.99 26.84
CA THR A 75 -34.49 -7.73 27.11
C THR A 75 -35.27 -7.25 25.89
N GLU A 76 -34.58 -6.71 24.88
CA GLU A 76 -35.17 -6.26 23.62
C GLU A 76 -35.24 -7.37 22.56
N LEU A 77 -34.80 -8.61 22.88
CA LEU A 77 -34.86 -9.74 21.94
C LEU A 77 -36.30 -10.04 21.55
N LYS A 78 -36.51 -10.15 20.23
CA LYS A 78 -37.84 -10.50 19.70
C LYS A 78 -38.23 -11.91 20.09
N PHE A 79 -39.47 -12.11 20.56
CA PHE A 79 -40.01 -13.41 20.94
C PHE A 79 -39.82 -14.50 19.86
N ILE A 80 -39.94 -14.14 18.58
CA ILE A 80 -39.72 -15.06 17.46
C ILE A 80 -38.29 -15.61 17.42
N ARG A 81 -37.30 -14.84 17.89
CA ARG A 81 -35.89 -15.26 17.98
C ARG A 81 -35.72 -16.28 19.12
N ILE A 82 -36.39 -16.07 20.24
CA ILE A 82 -36.40 -16.99 21.37
C ILE A 82 -37.07 -18.28 20.98
N SER A 83 -38.26 -18.24 20.35
CA SER A 83 -39.03 -19.42 19.98
C SER A 83 -38.41 -20.28 18.87
N ARG A 84 -37.58 -19.69 18.03
CA ARG A 84 -36.86 -20.37 16.93
C ARG A 84 -35.40 -20.61 17.26
N PHE A 85 -35.00 -20.49 18.50
CA PHE A 85 -33.63 -20.69 18.90
C PHE A 85 -33.24 -22.16 18.70
N ASP A 86 -32.10 -22.34 18.04
CA ASP A 86 -31.46 -23.61 17.78
C ASP A 86 -30.12 -23.64 18.51
N SER A 87 -29.99 -24.40 19.54
CA SER A 87 -28.79 -24.50 20.38
C SER A 87 -27.59 -25.04 19.61
N GLU A 88 -27.79 -26.01 18.72
CA GLU A 88 -26.69 -26.58 17.93
C GLU A 88 -26.14 -25.57 16.94
N ARG A 89 -27.03 -24.79 16.34
CA ARG A 89 -26.64 -23.70 15.43
C ARG A 89 -25.88 -22.58 16.16
N ALA A 90 -26.34 -22.20 17.36
CA ALA A 90 -25.69 -21.23 18.20
C ALA A 90 -24.29 -21.70 18.64
N ASP A 91 -24.14 -22.97 19.00
CA ASP A 91 -22.85 -23.57 19.33
C ASP A 91 -21.88 -23.54 18.14
N ASN A 92 -22.37 -23.86 16.94
CA ASN A 92 -21.54 -23.87 15.76
C ASN A 92 -21.11 -22.44 15.37
N GLU A 93 -21.97 -21.43 15.56
CA GLU A 93 -21.65 -20.02 15.36
C GLU A 93 -20.57 -19.54 16.34
N ILE A 94 -20.72 -19.86 17.63
CA ILE A 94 -19.73 -19.53 18.67
C ILE A 94 -18.38 -20.19 18.36
N LYS A 95 -18.36 -21.46 17.99
CA LYS A 95 -17.13 -22.18 17.62
C LYS A 95 -16.47 -21.59 16.37
N ALA A 96 -17.25 -21.13 15.39
CA ALA A 96 -16.72 -20.48 14.21
C ALA A 96 -16.04 -19.14 14.56
N ILE A 97 -16.65 -18.35 15.45
CA ILE A 97 -16.05 -17.10 15.95
C ILE A 97 -14.76 -17.40 16.73
N GLU A 98 -14.75 -18.43 17.57
CA GLU A 98 -13.55 -18.84 18.32
C GLU A 98 -12.40 -19.23 17.38
N ALA A 99 -12.69 -20.00 16.34
CA ALA A 99 -11.69 -20.40 15.35
C ALA A 99 -11.13 -19.15 14.59
N GLU A 100 -11.97 -18.18 14.33
CA GLU A 100 -11.52 -16.92 13.69
C GLU A 100 -10.68 -16.07 14.66
N ILE A 101 -11.03 -16.01 15.95
CA ILE A 101 -10.24 -15.33 16.98
C ILE A 101 -8.84 -15.95 17.05
N GLU A 102 -8.73 -17.29 17.10
CA GLU A 102 -7.43 -17.95 17.15
C GLU A 102 -6.60 -17.70 15.88
N ARG A 103 -7.24 -17.63 14.71
CA ARG A 103 -6.56 -17.26 13.48
C ARG A 103 -6.02 -15.83 13.54
N VAL A 104 -6.83 -14.86 13.96
CA VAL A 104 -6.42 -13.45 14.04
C VAL A 104 -5.29 -13.27 15.07
N ARG A 105 -5.33 -14.00 16.20
CA ARG A 105 -4.22 -14.01 17.16
C ARG A 105 -2.93 -14.54 16.55
N TYR A 106 -3.02 -15.66 15.84
CA TYR A 106 -1.87 -16.23 15.13
C TYR A 106 -1.29 -15.24 14.13
N ASP A 107 -2.13 -14.55 13.34
CA ASP A 107 -1.71 -13.55 12.36
C ASP A 107 -1.06 -12.32 13.04
N LEU A 108 -1.52 -11.93 14.23
CA LEU A 108 -0.90 -10.86 15.03
C LEU A 108 0.49 -11.27 15.54
N ASP A 109 0.63 -12.51 16.04
CA ASP A 109 1.92 -13.04 16.49
C ASP A 109 2.92 -13.21 15.33
N HIS A 110 2.41 -13.47 14.10
CA HIS A 110 3.16 -13.65 12.87
C HIS A 110 2.94 -12.51 11.86
N LEU A 111 2.86 -11.28 12.35
CA LEU A 111 2.46 -10.11 11.56
C LEU A 111 3.32 -9.86 10.31
N THR A 112 4.58 -10.28 10.31
CA THR A 112 5.45 -10.15 9.13
C THR A 112 5.01 -11.09 8.02
N ASP A 113 4.72 -12.34 8.35
CA ASP A 113 4.29 -13.36 7.40
C ASP A 113 2.90 -13.03 6.85
N TYR A 114 2.00 -12.55 7.73
CA TYR A 114 0.70 -12.01 7.32
C TYR A 114 0.83 -10.87 6.31
N ALA A 115 1.74 -9.91 6.57
CA ALA A 115 1.97 -8.79 5.65
C ALA A 115 2.54 -9.25 4.31
N VAL A 116 3.46 -10.22 4.29
CA VAL A 116 3.99 -10.82 3.06
C VAL A 116 2.87 -11.48 2.26
N ALA A 117 2.09 -12.35 2.90
CA ALA A 117 0.96 -13.04 2.27
C ALA A 117 -0.11 -12.06 1.74
N TYR A 118 -0.36 -10.94 2.45
CA TYR A 118 -1.24 -9.88 2.00
C TYR A 118 -0.78 -9.27 0.67
N TYR A 119 0.52 -8.92 0.55
CA TYR A 119 1.07 -8.37 -0.68
C TYR A 119 1.19 -9.38 -1.81
N GLU A 120 1.43 -10.66 -1.52
CA GLU A 120 1.40 -11.73 -2.51
C GLU A 120 0.03 -11.85 -3.15
N ARG A 121 -1.04 -11.83 -2.37
CA ARG A 121 -2.43 -11.81 -2.87
C ARG A 121 -2.71 -10.59 -3.75
N ILE A 122 -2.21 -9.41 -3.36
CA ILE A 122 -2.34 -8.19 -4.19
C ILE A 122 -1.58 -8.37 -5.52
N ARG A 123 -0.37 -8.92 -5.47
CA ARG A 123 0.43 -9.17 -6.67
C ARG A 123 -0.26 -10.14 -7.63
N GLU A 124 -0.82 -11.23 -7.11
CA GLU A 124 -1.58 -12.20 -7.92
C GLU A 124 -2.81 -11.56 -8.57
N LYS A 125 -3.56 -10.79 -7.80
CA LYS A 125 -4.82 -10.19 -8.27
C LYS A 125 -4.62 -9.02 -9.23
N TYR A 126 -3.58 -8.21 -9.03
CA TYR A 126 -3.41 -6.93 -9.73
C TYR A 126 -2.07 -6.77 -10.45
N GLY A 127 -1.13 -7.72 -10.32
CA GLY A 127 0.23 -7.61 -10.85
C GLY A 127 0.33 -7.85 -12.35
N LYS A 128 -0.61 -8.59 -12.94
CA LYS A 128 -0.56 -8.92 -14.37
C LYS A 128 -0.61 -7.65 -15.24
N GLY A 129 0.39 -7.49 -16.11
CA GLY A 129 0.56 -6.30 -16.96
C GLY A 129 1.12 -5.07 -16.22
N ARG A 130 1.57 -5.24 -14.96
CA ARG A 130 2.19 -4.19 -14.14
C ARG A 130 3.58 -4.62 -13.63
N GLU A 131 4.27 -5.42 -14.41
CA GLU A 131 5.61 -5.91 -14.11
C GLU A 131 6.57 -4.72 -14.00
N ARG A 132 7.55 -4.86 -13.11
CA ARG A 132 8.56 -3.84 -12.91
C ARG A 132 9.46 -3.75 -14.15
N ARG A 133 9.48 -2.58 -14.79
CA ARG A 133 10.33 -2.30 -15.97
C ARG A 133 11.66 -1.64 -15.59
N THR A 134 11.85 -1.28 -14.32
CA THR A 134 13.07 -0.65 -13.83
C THR A 134 14.16 -1.68 -13.66
N GLU A 135 15.31 -1.48 -14.32
CA GLU A 135 16.51 -2.26 -14.11
C GLU A 135 17.40 -1.56 -13.06
N LEU A 136 17.95 -2.34 -12.12
CA LEU A 136 18.96 -1.86 -11.19
C LEU A 136 20.32 -2.00 -11.85
N ARG A 137 20.96 -0.87 -12.19
CA ARG A 137 22.32 -0.83 -12.73
C ARG A 137 23.23 -0.04 -11.79
N SER A 138 24.50 -0.45 -11.69
CA SER A 138 25.51 0.37 -11.02
C SER A 138 25.85 1.59 -11.89
N PHE A 139 26.21 2.71 -11.26
CA PHE A 139 26.65 3.90 -12.01
C PHE A 139 27.89 3.63 -12.87
N ASP A 140 28.73 2.70 -12.50
CA ASP A 140 29.96 2.33 -13.25
C ASP A 140 29.65 1.69 -14.62
N THR A 141 28.43 1.20 -14.84
CA THR A 141 27.99 0.58 -16.10
C THR A 141 27.16 1.53 -16.97
N ILE A 142 26.85 2.72 -16.50
CA ILE A 142 26.12 3.72 -17.25
C ILE A 142 27.10 4.58 -18.02
N GLU A 143 27.32 4.26 -19.29
CA GLU A 143 28.05 5.15 -20.19
C GLU A 143 27.24 6.46 -20.34
N ALA A 144 27.82 7.57 -19.91
CA ALA A 144 27.17 8.89 -19.94
C ALA A 144 26.62 9.23 -21.35
N ALA A 145 27.31 8.79 -22.41
CA ALA A 145 26.90 8.96 -23.80
C ALA A 145 25.56 8.26 -24.17
N LYS A 146 25.19 7.18 -23.45
CA LYS A 146 23.91 6.48 -23.69
C LYS A 146 22.72 7.12 -23.00
N VAL A 147 22.96 7.97 -22.00
CA VAL A 147 21.92 8.66 -21.22
C VAL A 147 21.77 10.12 -21.66
N ALA A 148 22.71 10.62 -22.49
CA ALA A 148 22.70 11.98 -22.98
C ALA A 148 21.46 12.24 -23.83
N VAL A 149 20.61 13.13 -23.35
CA VAL A 149 19.46 13.64 -24.10
C VAL A 149 19.97 14.72 -25.06
N THR A 150 19.53 14.68 -26.31
CA THR A 150 19.82 15.71 -27.32
C THR A 150 19.16 17.02 -26.91
N ASN A 151 19.90 17.89 -26.23
CA ASN A 151 19.41 19.15 -25.66
C ASN A 151 20.00 20.41 -26.30
N ALA A 152 20.91 20.23 -27.25
CA ALA A 152 21.62 21.33 -27.90
C ALA A 152 21.73 21.15 -29.42
N LYS A 153 22.05 22.22 -30.11
CA LYS A 153 22.28 22.27 -31.56
C LYS A 153 23.68 22.76 -31.84
N LEU A 154 24.45 21.99 -32.62
CA LEU A 154 25.79 22.33 -33.01
C LEU A 154 25.76 23.17 -34.28
N TYR A 155 26.48 24.28 -34.27
CA TYR A 155 26.65 25.21 -35.37
C TYR A 155 28.13 25.39 -35.70
N VAL A 156 28.45 25.76 -36.95
CA VAL A 156 29.82 26.03 -37.43
C VAL A 156 29.89 27.23 -38.33
N ASP A 157 30.89 28.03 -38.11
CA ASP A 157 31.36 29.04 -39.09
C ASP A 157 32.66 28.53 -39.71
N ARG A 158 32.54 27.98 -40.93
CA ARG A 158 33.66 27.30 -41.59
C ARG A 158 34.75 28.27 -42.03
N ALA A 159 34.39 29.53 -42.34
CA ALA A 159 35.31 30.53 -42.81
C ALA A 159 36.17 31.09 -41.69
N GLU A 160 35.52 31.45 -40.59
CA GLU A 160 36.20 32.05 -39.44
C GLU A 160 36.72 31.01 -38.44
N GLY A 161 36.32 29.74 -38.59
CA GLY A 161 36.85 28.62 -37.78
C GLY A 161 36.24 28.46 -36.40
N PHE A 162 35.03 29.00 -36.18
CA PHE A 162 34.31 28.88 -34.94
C PHE A 162 33.25 27.77 -35.02
N PHE A 163 33.02 27.11 -33.90
CA PHE A 163 31.91 26.14 -33.72
C PHE A 163 31.40 26.18 -32.30
N GLY A 164 30.16 25.71 -32.07
CA GLY A 164 29.60 25.66 -30.73
C GLY A 164 28.07 25.57 -30.72
N ILE A 165 27.50 25.58 -29.48
CA ILE A 165 26.06 25.51 -29.24
C ILE A 165 25.47 26.84 -28.72
N GLY A 166 26.29 27.84 -28.53
CA GLY A 166 25.90 29.12 -27.93
C GLY A 166 24.94 29.94 -28.83
N LYS A 167 24.19 30.84 -28.20
CA LYS A 167 23.23 31.71 -28.86
C LYS A 167 23.91 32.60 -29.96
N SER A 168 25.20 32.92 -29.77
CA SER A 168 26.01 33.70 -30.72
C SER A 168 26.35 32.94 -32.00
N MET A 169 26.12 31.64 -32.06
CA MET A 169 26.36 30.76 -33.21
C MET A 169 25.10 30.48 -34.04
N LYS A 170 23.93 31.01 -33.66
CA LYS A 170 22.65 30.68 -34.33
C LYS A 170 22.56 31.15 -35.79
N ASP A 171 23.35 32.14 -36.15
CA ASP A 171 23.42 32.67 -37.52
C ASP A 171 24.44 31.91 -38.40
N ALA A 172 25.19 30.97 -37.81
CA ALA A 172 26.12 30.09 -38.48
C ALA A 172 25.40 28.82 -39.04
N GLU A 173 26.15 28.05 -39.83
CA GLU A 173 25.64 26.79 -40.42
C GLU A 173 25.27 25.78 -39.36
N PHE A 174 24.03 25.26 -39.35
CA PHE A 174 23.59 24.15 -38.50
C PHE A 174 24.24 22.85 -38.96
N VAL A 175 24.81 22.10 -38.03
CA VAL A 175 25.48 20.81 -38.27
C VAL A 175 24.59 19.63 -37.86
N CYS A 176 24.26 19.52 -36.59
CA CYS A 176 23.44 18.43 -36.05
C CYS A 176 22.92 18.76 -34.65
N ASP A 177 21.96 17.97 -34.21
CA ASP A 177 21.55 17.96 -32.80
C ASP A 177 22.57 17.15 -31.97
N CYS A 178 22.90 17.65 -30.79
CA CYS A 178 23.88 17.03 -29.88
C CYS A 178 23.47 17.22 -28.43
N SER A 179 24.25 16.62 -27.52
CA SER A 179 24.19 16.91 -26.10
C SER A 179 25.30 17.90 -25.69
N ASP A 180 25.07 18.65 -24.64
CA ASP A 180 26.05 19.51 -23.99
C ASP A 180 27.25 18.77 -23.40
N ILE A 181 27.15 17.45 -23.26
CA ILE A 181 28.20 16.54 -22.76
C ILE A 181 28.93 15.77 -23.88
N ASP A 182 28.48 15.91 -25.13
CA ASP A 182 29.07 15.21 -26.27
C ASP A 182 30.49 15.72 -26.58
N ASP A 183 31.31 14.86 -27.19
CA ASP A 183 32.57 15.24 -27.83
C ASP A 183 32.32 15.55 -29.31
N VAL A 184 33.02 16.55 -29.82
CA VAL A 184 32.95 16.97 -31.22
C VAL A 184 34.31 16.79 -31.87
N ILE A 185 34.32 16.19 -33.07
CA ILE A 185 35.50 16.09 -33.91
C ILE A 185 35.42 17.14 -35.04
N VAL A 186 36.48 17.85 -35.24
CA VAL A 186 36.62 18.89 -36.26
C VAL A 186 37.84 18.59 -37.13
N PHE A 187 37.68 18.65 -38.46
CA PHE A 187 38.77 18.51 -39.44
C PHE A 187 38.90 19.79 -40.27
N THR A 188 40.13 20.21 -40.51
CA THR A 188 40.45 21.30 -41.44
C THR A 188 40.87 20.77 -42.80
N LYS A 189 40.84 21.63 -43.83
CA LYS A 189 41.30 21.30 -45.19
C LYS A 189 42.79 20.91 -45.25
N ASP A 190 43.58 21.38 -44.28
CA ASP A 190 45.02 21.06 -44.15
C ASP A 190 45.31 19.73 -43.49
N GLY A 191 44.24 18.93 -43.20
CA GLY A 191 44.37 17.59 -42.61
C GLY A 191 44.59 17.58 -41.08
N ARG A 192 44.51 18.73 -40.40
CA ARG A 192 44.54 18.78 -38.94
C ARG A 192 43.15 18.45 -38.37
N TYR A 193 43.13 17.87 -37.17
CA TYR A 193 41.87 17.60 -36.49
C TYR A 193 42.00 17.84 -34.98
N ILE A 194 40.86 18.02 -34.34
CA ILE A 194 40.74 18.08 -32.87
C ILE A 194 39.49 17.33 -32.44
N ILE A 195 39.57 16.68 -31.27
CA ILE A 195 38.41 16.16 -30.55
C ILE A 195 38.31 16.97 -29.25
N THR A 196 37.17 17.60 -29.03
CA THR A 196 36.95 18.45 -27.87
C THR A 196 35.48 18.36 -27.40
N LYS A 197 35.25 18.70 -26.15
CA LYS A 197 33.87 18.79 -25.63
C LYS A 197 33.10 19.92 -26.30
N VAL A 198 31.80 19.72 -26.44
CA VAL A 198 30.88 20.74 -26.85
C VAL A 198 30.99 21.95 -25.90
N SER A 199 31.03 23.15 -26.45
CA SER A 199 31.06 24.42 -25.72
C SER A 199 30.18 25.47 -26.39
N ASP A 200 29.94 26.59 -25.72
CA ASP A 200 29.11 27.67 -26.26
C ASP A 200 29.68 28.24 -27.57
N LYS A 201 31.00 28.45 -27.61
CA LYS A 201 31.75 28.88 -28.79
C LYS A 201 33.21 28.51 -28.63
N ALA A 202 33.75 27.77 -29.58
CA ALA A 202 35.14 27.39 -29.63
C ALA A 202 35.75 27.82 -30.99
N PHE A 203 37.03 28.16 -30.98
CA PHE A 203 37.82 28.38 -32.17
C PHE A 203 38.83 27.23 -32.31
N PHE A 204 38.98 26.65 -33.48
CA PHE A 204 40.05 25.69 -33.75
C PHE A 204 41.00 26.21 -34.82
N ASP A 205 40.48 26.37 -36.03
CA ASP A 205 41.26 26.88 -37.15
C ASP A 205 40.34 27.29 -38.31
N LYS A 206 40.77 28.17 -39.20
CA LYS A 206 40.04 28.58 -40.40
C LYS A 206 39.91 27.41 -41.39
N ASN A 207 38.93 27.48 -42.28
CA ASN A 207 38.70 26.45 -43.30
C ASN A 207 38.33 25.07 -42.78
N ILE A 208 37.41 25.00 -41.82
CA ILE A 208 36.85 23.74 -41.34
C ILE A 208 36.22 22.97 -42.51
N TYR A 209 36.72 21.75 -42.73
CA TYR A 209 36.21 20.85 -43.77
C TYR A 209 35.03 20.01 -43.26
N TYR A 210 35.20 19.41 -42.09
CA TYR A 210 34.19 18.58 -41.50
C TYR A 210 34.07 18.82 -39.99
N ILE A 211 32.86 18.74 -39.48
CA ILE A 211 32.59 18.78 -38.04
C ILE A 211 31.39 17.86 -37.76
N GLY A 212 31.43 17.15 -36.64
CA GLY A 212 30.34 16.27 -36.20
C GLY A 212 30.53 15.78 -34.77
N VAL A 213 29.50 15.18 -34.21
CA VAL A 213 29.58 14.52 -32.90
C VAL A 213 30.44 13.26 -32.99
N PHE A 214 31.42 13.15 -32.11
CA PHE A 214 32.30 12.00 -32.01
C PHE A 214 31.73 10.99 -31.02
N LYS A 215 31.39 9.80 -31.51
CA LYS A 215 30.83 8.68 -30.71
C LYS A 215 31.78 7.50 -30.73
#